data_06b777a77d25bf8d555b7cbdf3df88ce
#
_entry.id   06b777a77d25bf8d555b7cbdf3df88ce
#
_cell.length_a   1.000
_cell.length_b   1.000
_cell.length_c   1.000
_cell.angle_alpha   90.00
_cell.angle_beta   90.00
_cell.angle_gamma   90.00
#
_symmetry.space_group_name_H-M   'P 1'
#
loop_
_entity.id
_entity.type
_entity.pdbx_description
1 polymer ?
#
loop_
_entity_poly.entity_id
_entity_poly.type
_entity_poly.pdbx_seq_one_letter_code
_entity_poly.pdbx_strand_id
1 'polypeptide(L)'
;MAGLTNQSPRPTSITVHRQSRVLEVGFDDGRAFRIPFELMRVYSPSAEVQGHGPGQEVLQTGKRAVDLTALEPVGNYAVQPTFSDGHDTGLFSWDYLYFLGSQQDELWKKYESRLADAGMSRDAPMTAPAAPGCGHKH
;
A
#
# COMPACT_ATOMS: atom_id res chain seq x y z
N MET A 1 -2.78 -11.80 9.19
CA MET A 1 -2.32 -12.69 8.12
C MET A 1 -1.27 -13.63 8.64
N ALA A 2 -1.38 -14.89 8.28
CA ALA A 2 -0.36 -15.84 8.64
C ALA A 2 0.92 -15.55 7.89
N GLY A 3 2.03 -15.97 8.45
CA GLY A 3 3.31 -15.82 7.77
C GLY A 3 3.43 -16.76 6.57
N LEU A 4 4.56 -16.70 5.91
CA LEU A 4 4.81 -17.52 4.74
C LEU A 4 4.91 -18.99 5.13
N THR A 5 4.32 -19.83 4.32
CA THR A 5 4.40 -21.28 4.48
C THR A 5 4.87 -21.87 3.16
N ASN A 6 5.17 -23.17 3.18
CA ASN A 6 5.56 -23.86 1.95
C ASN A 6 4.43 -23.92 0.92
N GLN A 7 3.20 -23.67 1.36
CA GLN A 7 2.04 -23.71 0.47
C GLN A 7 1.63 -22.34 -0.03
N SER A 8 2.25 -21.28 0.50
CA SER A 8 1.92 -19.92 0.05
C SER A 8 2.44 -19.72 -1.36
N PRO A 9 1.66 -19.06 -2.23
CA PRO A 9 2.16 -18.72 -3.56
C PRO A 9 3.40 -17.83 -3.48
N ARG A 10 4.31 -18.04 -4.41
CA ARG A 10 5.54 -17.25 -4.48
C ARG A 10 5.58 -16.51 -5.81
N PRO A 11 6.17 -15.32 -5.84
CA PRO A 11 6.24 -14.59 -7.11
C PRO A 11 7.20 -15.26 -8.08
N THR A 12 6.76 -15.34 -9.31
CA THR A 12 7.59 -15.82 -10.42
C THR A 12 8.06 -14.66 -11.28
N SER A 13 7.39 -13.50 -11.20
CA SER A 13 7.80 -12.31 -11.93
C SER A 13 7.31 -11.08 -11.19
N ILE A 14 8.09 -10.01 -11.21
CA ILE A 14 7.72 -8.72 -10.65
C ILE A 14 8.14 -7.66 -11.65
N THR A 15 7.18 -6.84 -12.10
CA THR A 15 7.45 -5.82 -13.10
C THR A 15 6.87 -4.49 -12.62
N VAL A 16 7.70 -3.45 -12.65
CA VAL A 16 7.29 -2.10 -12.26
C VAL A 16 6.86 -1.35 -13.51
N HIS A 17 5.58 -1.00 -13.59
CA HIS A 17 5.03 -0.23 -14.71
C HIS A 17 4.86 1.22 -14.24
N ARG A 18 5.87 2.05 -14.49
CA ARG A 18 5.86 3.40 -13.93
C ARG A 18 4.86 4.31 -14.62
N GLN A 19 4.62 4.12 -15.91
CA GLN A 19 3.67 4.97 -16.62
C GLN A 19 2.24 4.75 -16.12
N SER A 20 1.86 3.50 -15.92
CA SER A 20 0.53 3.18 -15.41
C SER A 20 0.46 3.16 -13.89
N ARG A 21 1.60 3.27 -13.22
CA ARG A 21 1.73 3.30 -11.77
C ARG A 21 1.13 2.06 -11.12
N VAL A 22 1.51 0.90 -11.65
CA VAL A 22 1.12 -0.38 -11.07
C VAL A 22 2.34 -1.28 -10.96
N LEU A 23 2.31 -2.15 -9.95
CA LEU A 23 3.26 -3.23 -9.80
C LEU A 23 2.57 -4.50 -10.26
N GLU A 24 3.15 -5.16 -11.25
CA GLU A 24 2.60 -6.42 -11.74
C GLU A 24 3.38 -7.56 -11.11
N VAL A 25 2.68 -8.47 -10.45
CA VAL A 25 3.29 -9.61 -9.77
C VAL A 25 2.63 -10.87 -10.25
N GLY A 26 3.39 -11.76 -10.86
CA GLY A 26 2.93 -13.09 -11.22
C GLY A 26 3.34 -14.09 -10.15
N PHE A 27 2.47 -15.06 -9.86
CA PHE A 27 2.70 -16.04 -8.81
C PHE A 27 2.73 -17.45 -9.40
N ASP A 28 3.33 -18.36 -8.66
CA ASP A 28 3.52 -19.74 -9.13
C ASP A 28 2.24 -20.56 -9.14
N ASP A 29 1.14 -20.01 -8.62
CA ASP A 29 -0.17 -20.65 -8.74
C ASP A 29 -0.88 -20.28 -10.05
N GLY A 30 -0.19 -19.56 -10.94
CA GLY A 30 -0.73 -19.15 -12.23
C GLY A 30 -1.50 -17.84 -12.20
N ARG A 31 -1.62 -17.20 -11.04
CA ARG A 31 -2.32 -15.91 -10.94
C ARG A 31 -1.33 -14.76 -11.06
N ALA A 32 -1.82 -13.65 -11.61
CA ALA A 32 -1.03 -12.45 -11.72
C ALA A 32 -1.92 -11.27 -11.35
N PHE A 33 -1.33 -10.28 -10.67
CA PHE A 33 -2.07 -9.12 -10.21
C PHE A 33 -1.35 -7.84 -10.62
N ARG A 34 -2.14 -6.81 -10.90
CA ARG A 34 -1.62 -5.47 -11.14
C ARG A 34 -2.08 -4.61 -9.97
N ILE A 35 -1.14 -4.23 -9.13
CA ILE A 35 -1.44 -3.54 -7.87
C ILE A 35 -1.04 -2.08 -8.05
N PRO A 36 -2.00 -1.14 -8.00
CA PRO A 36 -1.65 0.28 -8.14
C PRO A 36 -0.72 0.73 -7.02
N PHE A 37 0.23 1.61 -7.35
CA PHE A 37 1.14 2.17 -6.35
C PHE A 37 0.35 2.86 -5.24
N GLU A 38 -0.72 3.56 -5.59
CA GLU A 38 -1.56 4.21 -4.59
C GLU A 38 -2.09 3.21 -3.58
N LEU A 39 -2.59 2.07 -4.05
CA LEU A 39 -3.12 1.04 -3.14
C LEU A 39 -2.02 0.51 -2.23
N MET A 40 -0.83 0.24 -2.78
CA MET A 40 0.29 -0.20 -1.97
C MET A 40 0.63 0.83 -0.90
N ARG A 41 0.63 2.10 -1.27
CA ARG A 41 1.01 3.16 -0.35
C ARG A 41 -0.01 3.34 0.77
N VAL A 42 -1.32 3.35 0.44
CA VAL A 42 -2.34 3.58 1.45
C VAL A 42 -2.53 2.37 2.37
N TYR A 43 -2.13 1.18 1.92
CA TYR A 43 -2.20 -0.04 2.73
C TYR A 43 -0.82 -0.56 3.09
N SER A 44 0.18 0.29 3.11
CA SER A 44 1.54 -0.13 3.49
C SER A 44 1.52 -0.81 4.85
N PRO A 45 2.24 -1.92 5.02
CA PRO A 45 2.30 -2.60 6.31
C PRO A 45 3.18 -1.91 7.34
N SER A 46 3.69 -0.73 7.00
CA SER A 46 4.49 0.07 7.93
C SER A 46 3.67 0.53 9.12
N ALA A 47 4.31 0.66 10.28
CA ALA A 47 3.66 1.20 11.47
C ALA A 47 3.16 2.63 11.26
N GLU A 48 3.80 3.38 10.35
CA GLU A 48 3.35 4.74 10.02
C GLU A 48 1.94 4.75 9.44
N VAL A 49 1.53 3.66 8.81
CA VAL A 49 0.20 3.53 8.21
C VAL A 49 -0.72 2.71 9.10
N GLN A 50 -0.23 1.59 9.62
CA GLN A 50 -1.05 0.68 10.41
C GLN A 50 -1.30 1.17 11.83
N GLY A 51 -0.49 2.07 12.33
CA GLY A 51 -0.62 2.55 13.70
C GLY A 51 -0.15 1.52 14.70
N HIS A 52 -0.62 1.66 15.93
CA HIS A 52 -0.17 0.83 17.04
C HIS A 52 -1.14 -0.30 17.39
N GLY A 53 -2.23 -0.44 16.64
CA GLY A 53 -3.18 -1.51 16.88
C GLY A 53 -4.45 -1.29 16.09
N PRO A 54 -5.44 -2.19 16.25
CA PRO A 54 -6.69 -2.05 15.52
C PRO A 54 -7.36 -0.71 15.85
N GLY A 55 -7.86 -0.05 14.83
CA GLY A 55 -8.47 1.25 14.96
C GLY A 55 -7.49 2.41 15.03
N GLN A 56 -6.19 2.13 14.98
CA GLN A 56 -5.15 3.16 15.04
C GLN A 56 -4.57 3.46 13.66
N GLU A 57 -5.13 2.89 12.61
CA GLU A 57 -4.63 3.10 11.25
C GLU A 57 -4.72 4.57 10.87
N VAL A 58 -3.69 5.05 10.18
CA VAL A 58 -3.63 6.45 9.74
C VAL A 58 -4.12 6.51 8.30
N LEU A 59 -5.21 7.22 8.07
CA LEU A 59 -5.78 7.36 6.74
C LEU A 59 -4.82 8.16 5.86
N GLN A 60 -4.42 7.58 4.75
CA GLN A 60 -3.50 8.21 3.82
C GLN A 60 -4.29 8.90 2.72
N THR A 61 -3.94 10.15 2.41
CA THR A 61 -4.56 10.90 1.32
C THR A 61 -3.48 11.51 0.46
N GLY A 62 -3.87 12.04 -0.71
CA GLY A 62 -2.92 12.69 -1.59
C GLY A 62 -1.93 11.74 -2.23
N LYS A 63 -2.29 10.46 -2.36
CA LYS A 63 -1.35 9.45 -2.87
C LYS A 63 -1.68 9.00 -4.29
N ARG A 64 -2.64 9.64 -4.94
CA ARG A 64 -3.07 9.22 -6.28
C ARG A 64 -1.93 9.23 -7.29
N ALA A 65 -1.02 10.19 -7.18
CA ALA A 65 0.08 10.35 -8.13
C ALA A 65 1.40 9.80 -7.59
N VAL A 66 1.37 9.03 -6.50
CA VAL A 66 2.60 8.49 -5.92
C VAL A 66 3.28 7.55 -6.92
N ASP A 67 4.59 7.65 -7.00
CA ASP A 67 5.40 6.81 -7.86
C ASP A 67 6.25 5.90 -7.00
N LEU A 68 6.82 4.88 -7.63
CA LEU A 68 7.72 3.95 -6.97
C LEU A 68 9.13 4.25 -7.48
N THR A 69 9.98 4.80 -6.62
CA THR A 69 11.30 5.21 -7.03
C THR A 69 12.35 4.10 -6.87
N ALA A 70 12.08 3.12 -6.01
CA ALA A 70 12.95 1.98 -5.84
C ALA A 70 12.15 0.81 -5.30
N LEU A 71 12.62 -0.39 -5.59
CA LEU A 71 12.02 -1.62 -5.09
C LEU A 71 13.15 -2.58 -4.80
N GLU A 72 13.37 -2.91 -3.53
CA GLU A 72 14.50 -3.73 -3.13
C GLU A 72 14.03 -5.05 -2.53
N PRO A 73 14.62 -6.16 -2.92
CA PRO A 73 14.28 -7.42 -2.28
C PRO A 73 14.82 -7.46 -0.85
N VAL A 74 14.05 -8.08 0.04
CA VAL A 74 14.46 -8.30 1.42
C VAL A 74 14.42 -9.79 1.66
N GLY A 75 15.61 -10.40 1.76
CA GLY A 75 15.69 -11.85 1.80
C GLY A 75 15.01 -12.46 0.58
N ASN A 76 14.34 -13.58 0.79
CA ASN A 76 13.55 -14.21 -0.27
C ASN A 76 12.07 -14.24 0.09
N TYR A 77 11.60 -13.26 0.91
CA TYR A 77 10.24 -13.29 1.43
C TYR A 77 9.50 -11.97 1.27
N ALA A 78 10.16 -10.89 0.85
CA ALA A 78 9.50 -9.58 0.82
C ALA A 78 10.23 -8.64 -0.12
N VAL A 79 9.58 -7.51 -0.42
CA VAL A 79 10.22 -6.38 -1.08
C VAL A 79 9.97 -5.13 -0.25
N GLN A 80 10.90 -4.20 -0.34
CA GLN A 80 10.78 -2.91 0.33
C GLN A 80 10.73 -1.83 -0.74
N PRO A 81 9.55 -1.26 -0.99
CA PRO A 81 9.44 -0.17 -1.96
C PRO A 81 9.81 1.16 -1.33
N THR A 82 10.36 2.06 -2.14
CA THR A 82 10.53 3.46 -1.79
C THR A 82 9.57 4.26 -2.67
N PHE A 83 8.66 4.97 -2.04
CA PHE A 83 7.67 5.76 -2.76
C PHE A 83 8.17 7.19 -2.94
N SER A 84 7.62 7.87 -3.95
CA SER A 84 8.08 9.22 -4.30
C SER A 84 7.83 10.26 -3.21
N ASP A 85 6.94 9.96 -2.25
CA ASP A 85 6.71 10.83 -1.11
C ASP A 85 7.67 10.57 0.06
N GLY A 86 8.68 9.70 -0.15
CA GLY A 86 9.68 9.39 0.86
C GLY A 86 9.35 8.21 1.76
N HIS A 87 8.17 7.63 1.64
CA HIS A 87 7.79 6.49 2.47
C HIS A 87 8.55 5.24 2.02
N ASP A 88 9.31 4.63 2.91
CA ASP A 88 10.12 3.47 2.57
C ASP A 88 10.20 2.44 3.70
N THR A 89 9.30 2.51 4.67
CA THR A 89 9.39 1.67 5.87
C THR A 89 8.53 0.42 5.82
N GLY A 90 7.74 0.22 4.76
CA GLY A 90 6.88 -0.95 4.64
C GLY A 90 7.59 -2.12 3.98
N LEU A 91 7.51 -3.30 4.58
CA LEU A 91 8.00 -4.53 3.98
C LEU A 91 6.81 -5.33 3.47
N PHE A 92 6.73 -5.51 2.15
CA PHE A 92 5.61 -6.20 1.53
C PHE A 92 6.01 -7.65 1.31
N SER A 93 5.54 -8.53 2.19
CA SER A 93 5.78 -9.97 2.03
C SER A 93 5.02 -10.50 0.81
N TRP A 94 5.43 -11.68 0.34
CA TRP A 94 4.74 -12.31 -0.79
C TRP A 94 3.26 -12.53 -0.48
N ASP A 95 2.95 -12.97 0.73
CA ASP A 95 1.56 -13.14 1.17
C ASP A 95 0.79 -11.83 1.13
N TYR A 96 1.43 -10.75 1.57
CA TYR A 96 0.75 -9.46 1.61
C TYR A 96 0.50 -8.92 0.20
N LEU A 97 1.45 -9.09 -0.71
CA LEU A 97 1.24 -8.70 -2.11
C LEU A 97 0.11 -9.51 -2.74
N TYR A 98 0.06 -10.81 -2.45
CA TYR A 98 -1.03 -11.65 -2.93
C TYR A 98 -2.37 -11.16 -2.38
N PHE A 99 -2.40 -10.83 -1.10
CA PHE A 99 -3.60 -10.28 -0.46
C PHE A 99 -4.04 -8.97 -1.13
N LEU A 100 -3.11 -8.04 -1.33
CA LEU A 100 -3.45 -6.78 -1.98
C LEU A 100 -4.00 -7.00 -3.39
N GLY A 101 -3.38 -7.90 -4.14
CA GLY A 101 -3.83 -8.17 -5.50
C GLY A 101 -5.17 -8.87 -5.55
N SER A 102 -5.36 -9.90 -4.73
CA SER A 102 -6.57 -10.73 -4.78
C SER A 102 -7.78 -10.03 -4.15
N GLN A 103 -7.55 -9.11 -3.21
CA GLN A 103 -8.64 -8.40 -2.52
C GLN A 103 -8.73 -6.94 -2.96
N GLN A 104 -8.18 -6.62 -4.09
CA GLN A 104 -8.04 -5.23 -4.54
C GLN A 104 -9.36 -4.48 -4.55
N ASP A 105 -10.42 -5.09 -5.09
CA ASP A 105 -11.72 -4.40 -5.19
C ASP A 105 -12.28 -4.08 -3.81
N GLU A 106 -12.17 -5.02 -2.87
CA GLU A 106 -12.66 -4.82 -1.52
C GLU A 106 -11.85 -3.76 -0.79
N LEU A 107 -10.55 -3.76 -1.02
CA LEU A 107 -9.67 -2.78 -0.40
C LEU A 107 -9.93 -1.38 -0.90
N TRP A 108 -10.21 -1.24 -2.21
CA TRP A 108 -10.60 0.08 -2.76
C TRP A 108 -11.89 0.56 -2.15
N LYS A 109 -12.89 -0.31 -2.02
CA LYS A 109 -14.16 0.06 -1.41
C LYS A 109 -13.97 0.50 0.04
N LYS A 110 -13.16 -0.22 0.78
CA LYS A 110 -12.86 0.12 2.16
C LYS A 110 -12.15 1.47 2.26
N TYR A 111 -11.19 1.71 1.38
CA TYR A 111 -10.45 2.97 1.37
C TYR A 111 -11.38 4.13 1.06
N GLU A 112 -12.22 3.98 0.03
CA GLU A 112 -13.18 5.03 -0.35
C GLU A 112 -14.18 5.31 0.76
N SER A 113 -14.61 4.26 1.46
CA SER A 113 -15.51 4.42 2.60
C SER A 113 -14.84 5.20 3.73
N ARG A 114 -13.57 4.90 4.00
CA ARG A 114 -12.82 5.63 5.03
C ARG A 114 -12.65 7.10 4.66
N LEU A 115 -12.41 7.37 3.39
CA LEU A 115 -12.30 8.76 2.92
C LEU A 115 -13.63 9.49 3.11
N ALA A 116 -14.73 8.87 2.72
CA ALA A 116 -16.06 9.48 2.88
C ALA A 116 -16.38 9.74 4.34
N ASP A 117 -16.07 8.79 5.22
CA ASP A 117 -16.32 8.94 6.65
C ASP A 117 -15.51 10.10 7.24
N ALA A 118 -14.32 10.34 6.70
CA ALA A 118 -13.47 11.43 7.16
C ALA A 118 -13.74 12.75 6.44
N GLY A 119 -14.65 12.77 5.45
CA GLY A 119 -14.92 13.95 4.66
C GLY A 119 -13.77 14.35 3.75
N MET A 120 -12.96 13.36 3.31
CA MET A 120 -11.76 13.63 2.52
C MET A 120 -11.85 12.96 1.17
N SER A 121 -10.94 13.31 0.27
CA SER A 121 -10.85 12.70 -1.05
C SER A 121 -9.45 12.13 -1.26
N ARG A 122 -9.30 11.32 -2.31
CA ARG A 122 -8.01 10.74 -2.65
C ARG A 122 -6.96 11.80 -2.96
N ASP A 123 -7.39 12.97 -3.38
CA ASP A 123 -6.49 14.05 -3.77
C ASP A 123 -6.24 15.06 -2.65
N ALA A 124 -6.86 14.88 -1.49
CA ALA A 124 -6.70 15.80 -0.38
C ALA A 124 -5.25 15.79 0.10
N PRO A 125 -4.65 16.95 0.36
CA PRO A 125 -3.29 16.95 0.87
C PRO A 125 -3.23 16.32 2.25
N MET A 126 -2.15 15.61 2.49
CA MET A 126 -1.87 15.02 3.78
C MET A 126 -1.37 16.12 4.70
N THR A 127 -2.12 16.47 5.73
CA THR A 127 -1.67 17.50 6.65
C THR A 127 -0.81 16.90 7.75
N ALA A 128 0.05 17.71 8.33
CA ALA A 128 0.86 17.25 9.43
C ALA A 128 -0.04 16.82 10.58
N PRO A 129 0.30 15.75 11.26
CA PRO A 129 -0.57 15.26 12.34
C PRO A 129 -0.76 16.27 13.44
N ALA A 130 0.19 17.11 13.64
CA ALA A 130 0.10 18.11 14.69
C ALA A 130 -0.76 19.27 14.30
N ALA A 131 -1.22 19.33 13.11
CA ALA A 131 -2.00 20.46 12.68
C ALA A 131 -3.42 20.27 13.12
N PRO A 132 -3.74 20.39 14.15
CA PRO A 132 -5.13 20.39 14.47
C PRO A 132 -5.58 21.80 14.46
N GLY A 133 -5.14 21.94 14.14
CA GLY A 133 -5.29 22.80 14.14
C GLY A 133 -5.58 23.28 13.70
N CYS A 134 -5.46 23.33 13.72
CA CYS A 134 -5.58 23.76 13.26
C CYS A 134 -6.05 23.92 12.49
N GLY A 135 -6.19 24.03 12.57
CA GLY A 135 -6.37 24.21 11.92
C GLY A 135 -6.97 24.25 11.25
N HIS A 136 -6.88 24.31 11.16
CA HIS A 136 -7.13 24.41 10.54
C HIS A 136 -7.64 24.55 9.80
N LYS A 137 -7.78 24.59 9.61
CA LYS A 137 -7.98 24.75 9.02
C LYS A 137 -8.25 24.81 8.40
N HIS A 138 -8.27 24.86 8.36
CA HIS A 138 -8.08 25.05 7.75
C HIS A 138 -8.28 24.99 7.21
#